data_67b1b9c8112ba9e1ae51017c165c1a77
#
_entry.id   67b1b9c8112ba9e1ae51017c165c1a77
#
_cell.length_a   1.000
_cell.length_b   1.000
_cell.length_c   1.000
_cell.angle_alpha   90.00
_cell.angle_beta   90.00
_cell.angle_gamma   90.00
#
_symmetry.space_group_name_H-M   'P 1'
#
loop_
_entity.id
_entity.type
_entity.pdbx_description
1 polymer ?
#
loop_
_entity_poly.entity_id
_entity_poly.type
_entity_poly.pdbx_seq_one_letter_code
_entity_poly.pdbx_strand_id
1 'polypeptide(L)'
;MKAQHHFDPQTLMEQARNILRQNDRGGYTVPTERLYPYQWNWDSAICALGWQSFDEARAWKEIRMLLKGQWLNGMLPHIVFHQDSPDYFPNADVWNVSEACFPHGVEHPPTSGISQPPVLATCVRKLWEAGKQTSIENSEVKLICEKILNWHRWFWSARDPENTGLVRVLHPWESGMDNSPAWDEPLARVPSTQNASYVRQDTSLI
;
A
#
# COMPACT_ATOMS: atom_id res chain seq x y z
N MET A 1 31.30 -16.28 27.50
CA MET A 1 31.64 -15.26 26.49
C MET A 1 30.43 -15.13 25.56
N LYS A 2 29.69 -14.01 25.59
CA LYS A 2 28.63 -13.73 24.58
C LYS A 2 29.34 -13.31 23.30
N ALA A 3 29.17 -14.06 22.22
CA ALA A 3 29.61 -13.65 20.89
C ALA A 3 28.95 -12.31 20.56
N GLN A 4 29.71 -11.24 20.48
CA GLN A 4 29.27 -9.99 19.88
C GLN A 4 29.14 -10.29 18.38
N HIS A 5 27.92 -10.45 17.89
CA HIS A 5 27.67 -10.42 16.46
C HIS A 5 27.97 -9.00 15.96
N HIS A 6 29.15 -8.82 15.38
CA HIS A 6 29.46 -7.62 14.62
C HIS A 6 28.58 -7.64 13.35
N PHE A 7 27.52 -6.86 13.36
CA PHE A 7 26.78 -6.60 12.13
C PHE A 7 27.65 -5.74 11.21
N ASP A 8 28.00 -6.28 10.07
CA ASP A 8 28.61 -5.50 8.98
C ASP A 8 27.51 -4.73 8.23
N PRO A 9 27.49 -3.38 8.30
CA PRO A 9 26.45 -2.57 7.66
C PRO A 9 26.39 -2.77 6.14
N GLN A 10 27.52 -3.08 5.48
CA GLN A 10 27.56 -3.28 4.02
C GLN A 10 26.86 -4.59 3.65
N THR A 11 27.15 -5.67 4.36
CA THR A 11 26.48 -6.95 4.19
C THR A 11 24.97 -6.84 4.42
N LEU A 12 24.54 -6.14 5.47
CA LEU A 12 23.11 -5.93 5.75
C LEU A 12 22.43 -5.14 4.64
N MET A 13 23.08 -4.08 4.14
CA MET A 13 22.53 -3.27 3.06
C MET A 13 22.36 -4.09 1.77
N GLU A 14 23.34 -4.93 1.41
CA GLU A 14 23.24 -5.77 0.22
C GLU A 14 22.17 -6.86 0.36
N GLN A 15 22.01 -7.44 1.54
CA GLN A 15 20.91 -8.37 1.83
C GLN A 15 19.55 -7.69 1.66
N ALA A 16 19.38 -6.47 2.18
CA ALA A 16 18.14 -5.70 2.03
C ALA A 16 17.84 -5.39 0.55
N ARG A 17 18.83 -4.99 -0.24
CA ARG A 17 18.70 -4.78 -1.69
C ARG A 17 18.29 -6.06 -2.42
N ASN A 18 18.87 -7.20 -2.04
CA ASN A 18 18.54 -8.49 -2.64
C ASN A 18 17.08 -8.90 -2.34
N ILE A 19 16.56 -8.63 -1.15
CA ILE A 19 15.14 -8.84 -0.82
C ILE A 19 14.25 -7.98 -1.74
N LEU A 20 14.57 -6.70 -1.93
CA LEU A 20 13.80 -5.85 -2.85
C LEU A 20 13.82 -6.39 -4.28
N ARG A 21 14.98 -6.84 -4.78
CA ARG A 21 15.11 -7.43 -6.14
C ARG A 21 14.30 -8.73 -6.27
N GLN A 22 14.32 -9.60 -5.26
CA GLN A 22 13.56 -10.86 -5.25
C GLN A 22 12.04 -10.63 -5.26
N ASN A 23 11.61 -9.57 -4.59
CA ASN A 23 10.19 -9.20 -4.49
C ASN A 23 9.72 -8.27 -5.61
N ASP A 24 10.59 -7.89 -6.55
CA ASP A 24 10.22 -7.08 -7.71
C ASP A 24 9.37 -7.87 -8.71
N ARG A 25 8.28 -7.28 -9.15
CA ARG A 25 7.38 -7.81 -10.19
C ARG A 25 7.40 -6.96 -11.47
N GLY A 26 8.57 -6.38 -11.78
CA GLY A 26 8.77 -5.61 -13.00
C GLY A 26 8.24 -4.18 -12.96
N GLY A 27 7.93 -3.66 -11.78
CA GLY A 27 7.46 -2.27 -11.63
C GLY A 27 6.89 -1.96 -10.26
N TYR A 28 6.49 -2.95 -9.53
CA TYR A 28 6.04 -2.87 -8.13
C TYR A 28 6.69 -3.98 -7.30
N THR A 29 6.75 -3.76 -6.01
CA THR A 29 7.36 -4.69 -5.05
C THR A 29 6.27 -5.36 -4.24
N VAL A 30 6.29 -6.69 -4.15
CA VAL A 30 5.41 -7.43 -3.24
C VAL A 30 6.08 -7.52 -1.86
N PRO A 31 5.35 -7.43 -0.73
CA PRO A 31 5.95 -7.59 0.60
C PRO A 31 6.56 -8.95 0.81
N THR A 32 5.91 -10.03 0.35
CA THR A 32 6.45 -11.39 0.30
C THR A 32 5.79 -12.17 -0.84
N GLU A 33 6.53 -13.11 -1.42
CA GLU A 33 6.08 -13.86 -2.59
C GLU A 33 4.81 -14.71 -2.35
N ARG A 34 4.65 -15.28 -1.16
CA ARG A 34 3.56 -16.22 -0.86
C ARG A 34 2.44 -15.59 -0.06
N LEU A 35 2.75 -14.83 0.99
CA LEU A 35 1.75 -14.30 1.91
C LEU A 35 1.11 -13.01 1.41
N TYR A 36 1.85 -12.18 0.67
CA TYR A 36 1.41 -10.86 0.22
C TYR A 36 1.84 -10.66 -1.25
N PRO A 37 1.15 -11.31 -2.22
CA PRO A 37 1.61 -11.42 -3.60
C PRO A 37 1.28 -10.20 -4.48
N TYR A 38 0.68 -9.14 -3.93
CA TYR A 38 0.24 -7.95 -4.63
C TYR A 38 1.01 -6.71 -4.24
N GLN A 39 0.63 -5.56 -4.79
CA GLN A 39 1.16 -4.27 -4.39
C GLN A 39 0.31 -3.68 -3.25
N TRP A 40 0.87 -3.60 -2.05
CA TRP A 40 0.27 -2.89 -0.91
C TRP A 40 0.70 -1.44 -0.88
N ASN A 41 -0.21 -0.55 -0.46
CA ASN A 41 -0.05 0.90 -0.50
C ASN A 41 1.15 1.41 0.32
N TRP A 42 1.09 1.25 1.64
CA TRP A 42 2.15 1.81 2.50
C TRP A 42 3.46 1.05 2.37
N ASP A 43 3.40 -0.25 2.07
CA ASP A 43 4.57 -1.08 1.78
C ASP A 43 5.31 -0.54 0.55
N SER A 44 4.59 -0.25 -0.53
CA SER A 44 5.18 0.36 -1.74
C SER A 44 5.82 1.71 -1.45
N ALA A 45 5.17 2.55 -0.65
CA ALA A 45 5.74 3.85 -0.28
C ALA A 45 7.08 3.69 0.45
N ILE A 46 7.20 2.70 1.33
CA ILE A 46 8.44 2.40 2.07
C ILE A 46 9.46 1.69 1.18
N CYS A 47 9.03 0.72 0.36
CA CYS A 47 9.90 0.03 -0.61
C CYS A 47 10.54 1.01 -1.59
N ALA A 48 9.81 2.04 -2.03
CA ALA A 48 10.35 3.07 -2.89
C ALA A 48 11.55 3.81 -2.26
N LEU A 49 11.54 4.05 -0.94
CA LEU A 49 12.70 4.61 -0.24
C LEU A 49 13.89 3.64 -0.23
N GLY A 50 13.63 2.34 -0.13
CA GLY A 50 14.66 1.32 -0.24
C GLY A 50 15.30 1.31 -1.65
N TRP A 51 14.46 1.29 -2.70
CA TRP A 51 14.90 1.35 -4.10
C TRP A 51 15.72 2.61 -4.40
N GLN A 52 15.30 3.77 -3.89
CA GLN A 52 16.01 5.04 -4.06
C GLN A 52 17.51 4.94 -3.74
N SER A 53 17.90 4.10 -2.78
CA SER A 53 19.29 3.97 -2.35
C SER A 53 20.22 3.39 -3.43
N PHE A 54 19.67 2.74 -4.48
CA PHE A 54 20.48 2.08 -5.53
C PHE A 54 19.84 2.10 -6.93
N ASP A 55 18.54 2.38 -7.05
CA ASP A 55 17.84 2.51 -8.33
C ASP A 55 16.70 3.54 -8.21
N GLU A 56 17.01 4.80 -8.49
CA GLU A 56 16.04 5.91 -8.40
C GLU A 56 14.88 5.75 -9.40
N ALA A 57 15.17 5.28 -10.62
CA ALA A 57 14.15 5.10 -11.64
C ALA A 57 13.13 4.04 -11.22
N ARG A 58 13.61 2.96 -10.59
CA ARG A 58 12.75 1.90 -10.05
C ARG A 58 11.90 2.39 -8.87
N ALA A 59 12.48 3.26 -8.01
CA ALA A 59 11.74 3.89 -6.91
C ALA A 59 10.52 4.70 -7.42
N TRP A 60 10.72 5.54 -8.42
CA TRP A 60 9.63 6.29 -9.03
C TRP A 60 8.63 5.39 -9.77
N LYS A 61 9.09 4.30 -10.37
CA LYS A 61 8.19 3.32 -11.01
C LYS A 61 7.28 2.64 -9.99
N GLU A 62 7.75 2.35 -8.78
CA GLU A 62 6.93 1.83 -7.67
C GLU A 62 5.73 2.76 -7.39
N ILE A 63 6.00 4.06 -7.26
CA ILE A 63 4.97 5.06 -7.00
C ILE A 63 3.97 5.17 -8.17
N ARG A 64 4.47 5.18 -9.41
CA ARG A 64 3.60 5.22 -10.61
C ARG A 64 2.63 4.04 -10.65
N MET A 65 3.13 2.85 -10.35
CA MET A 65 2.31 1.63 -10.37
C MET A 65 1.22 1.67 -9.29
N LEU A 66 1.56 2.12 -8.08
CA LEU A 66 0.59 2.31 -7.01
C LEU A 66 -0.52 3.30 -7.40
N LEU A 67 -0.15 4.43 -7.99
CA LEU A 67 -1.08 5.49 -8.36
C LEU A 67 -2.00 5.15 -9.54
N LYS A 68 -1.78 4.02 -10.25
CA LYS A 68 -2.72 3.50 -11.25
C LYS A 68 -4.03 3.02 -10.63
N GLY A 69 -3.99 2.59 -9.37
CA GLY A 69 -5.18 2.14 -8.63
C GLY A 69 -5.99 3.26 -8.00
N GLN A 70 -5.63 4.53 -8.16
CA GLN A 70 -6.36 5.63 -7.53
C GLN A 70 -7.75 5.83 -8.12
N TRP A 71 -8.77 5.92 -7.24
CA TRP A 71 -10.15 6.15 -7.62
C TRP A 71 -10.44 7.61 -8.00
N LEU A 72 -11.53 7.83 -8.72
CA LEU A 72 -12.01 9.17 -9.11
C LEU A 72 -12.23 10.12 -7.93
N ASN A 73 -12.70 9.58 -6.81
CA ASN A 73 -12.92 10.37 -5.58
C ASN A 73 -11.63 10.69 -4.82
N GLY A 74 -10.48 10.23 -5.32
CA GLY A 74 -9.16 10.43 -4.74
C GLY A 74 -8.66 9.31 -3.84
N MET A 75 -9.49 8.33 -3.47
CA MET A 75 -9.05 7.20 -2.63
C MET A 75 -7.87 6.47 -3.28
N LEU A 76 -6.84 6.20 -2.50
CA LEU A 76 -5.78 5.29 -2.88
C LEU A 76 -5.99 3.97 -2.14
N PRO A 77 -6.18 2.86 -2.85
CA PRO A 77 -6.54 1.58 -2.24
C PRO A 77 -5.41 0.99 -1.42
N HIS A 78 -5.76 0.12 -0.49
CA HIS A 78 -4.80 -0.63 0.31
C HIS A 78 -4.07 -1.71 -0.53
N ILE A 79 -4.74 -2.31 -1.54
CA ILE A 79 -4.13 -3.24 -2.50
C ILE A 79 -4.45 -2.82 -3.93
N VAL A 80 -3.44 -2.92 -4.80
CA VAL A 80 -3.58 -2.86 -6.25
C VAL A 80 -3.22 -4.24 -6.82
N PHE A 81 -4.16 -4.86 -7.55
CA PHE A 81 -4.05 -6.21 -8.10
C PHE A 81 -3.52 -6.14 -9.53
N HIS A 82 -2.20 -6.16 -9.72
CA HIS A 82 -1.58 -6.14 -11.05
C HIS A 82 -1.49 -7.51 -11.72
N GLN A 83 -1.74 -8.57 -10.96
CA GLN A 83 -1.72 -9.97 -11.41
C GLN A 83 -2.70 -10.78 -10.57
N ASP A 84 -3.09 -11.94 -11.06
CA ASP A 84 -3.85 -12.90 -10.27
C ASP A 84 -2.95 -13.72 -9.35
N SER A 85 -3.47 -14.05 -8.18
CA SER A 85 -2.85 -14.98 -7.23
C SER A 85 -3.97 -15.82 -6.61
N PRO A 86 -4.23 -17.02 -7.17
CA PRO A 86 -5.39 -17.83 -6.78
C PRO A 86 -5.35 -18.30 -5.33
N ASP A 87 -4.18 -18.36 -4.74
CA ASP A 87 -3.99 -18.82 -3.36
C ASP A 87 -4.17 -17.71 -2.31
N TYR A 88 -4.42 -16.46 -2.73
CA TYR A 88 -4.59 -15.34 -1.81
C TYR A 88 -6.07 -14.96 -1.64
N PHE A 89 -6.49 -14.86 -0.39
CA PHE A 89 -7.81 -14.33 -0.01
C PHE A 89 -7.67 -13.13 0.93
N PRO A 90 -8.41 -12.03 0.69
CA PRO A 90 -9.38 -11.79 -0.39
C PRO A 90 -8.71 -11.28 -1.69
N ASN A 91 -9.06 -11.88 -2.82
CA ASN A 91 -8.63 -11.44 -4.16
C ASN A 91 -9.52 -10.30 -4.70
N ALA A 92 -9.24 -9.85 -5.93
CA ALA A 92 -9.96 -8.74 -6.55
C ALA A 92 -11.47 -8.99 -6.68
N ASP A 93 -11.89 -10.23 -6.97
CA ASP A 93 -13.30 -10.59 -7.16
C ASP A 93 -14.10 -10.46 -5.87
N VAL A 94 -13.47 -10.75 -4.72
CA VAL A 94 -14.10 -10.59 -3.40
C VAL A 94 -14.40 -9.12 -3.10
N TRP A 95 -13.49 -8.22 -3.44
CA TRP A 95 -13.67 -6.79 -3.27
C TRP A 95 -14.74 -6.21 -4.20
N ASN A 96 -14.89 -6.79 -5.39
CA ASN A 96 -15.91 -6.43 -6.37
C ASN A 96 -16.08 -4.92 -6.58
N VAL A 97 -14.97 -4.20 -6.70
CA VAL A 97 -14.97 -2.74 -6.86
C VAL A 97 -15.58 -2.36 -8.21
N SER A 98 -16.54 -1.46 -8.17
CA SER A 98 -17.25 -1.01 -9.37
C SER A 98 -16.34 -0.22 -10.33
N GLU A 99 -16.46 -0.48 -11.64
CA GLU A 99 -15.83 0.31 -12.71
C GLU A 99 -16.13 1.83 -12.59
N ALA A 100 -17.27 2.19 -12.02
CA ALA A 100 -17.63 3.59 -11.79
C ALA A 100 -16.69 4.33 -10.80
N CYS A 101 -15.86 3.60 -10.07
CA CYS A 101 -14.82 4.19 -9.22
C CYS A 101 -13.64 4.75 -10.01
N PHE A 102 -13.51 4.41 -11.31
CA PHE A 102 -12.37 4.76 -12.15
C PHE A 102 -12.77 5.68 -13.31
N PRO A 103 -11.80 6.42 -13.91
CA PRO A 103 -12.07 7.23 -15.08
C PRO A 103 -12.53 6.38 -16.26
N HIS A 104 -13.64 6.78 -16.90
CA HIS A 104 -14.18 6.06 -18.04
C HIS A 104 -13.17 5.97 -19.20
N GLY A 105 -12.97 4.76 -19.73
CA GLY A 105 -12.08 4.52 -20.86
C GLY A 105 -10.58 4.57 -20.52
N VAL A 106 -10.22 4.62 -19.26
CA VAL A 106 -8.83 4.52 -18.80
C VAL A 106 -8.60 3.13 -18.23
N GLU A 107 -7.61 2.43 -18.77
CA GLU A 107 -7.18 1.14 -18.24
C GLU A 107 -6.62 1.28 -16.83
N HIS A 108 -7.12 0.49 -15.91
CA HIS A 108 -6.68 0.45 -14.52
C HIS A 108 -6.66 -0.98 -13.98
N PRO A 109 -5.78 -1.28 -13.03
CA PRO A 109 -5.82 -2.57 -12.34
C PRO A 109 -7.02 -2.63 -11.39
N PRO A 110 -7.57 -3.81 -11.09
CA PRO A 110 -8.50 -4.01 -9.98
C PRO A 110 -7.88 -3.59 -8.64
N THR A 111 -8.72 -3.23 -7.67
CA THR A 111 -8.26 -2.75 -6.36
C THR A 111 -9.12 -3.29 -5.21
N SER A 112 -8.59 -3.18 -4.00
CA SER A 112 -9.41 -3.32 -2.78
C SER A 112 -10.27 -2.07 -2.54
N GLY A 113 -11.33 -2.23 -1.73
CA GLY A 113 -12.32 -1.17 -1.42
C GLY A 113 -11.99 -0.32 -0.19
N ILE A 114 -10.84 -0.49 0.43
CA ILE A 114 -10.37 0.25 1.61
C ILE A 114 -9.01 0.89 1.35
N SER A 115 -8.57 1.78 2.24
CA SER A 115 -7.28 2.46 2.15
C SER A 115 -6.27 1.93 3.18
N GLN A 116 -5.12 2.60 3.32
CA GLN A 116 -4.07 2.30 4.31
C GLN A 116 -3.49 3.59 4.90
N PRO A 117 -2.57 3.51 5.89
CA PRO A 117 -1.96 4.70 6.48
C PRO A 117 -1.31 5.62 5.43
N PRO A 118 -1.64 6.93 5.41
CA PRO A 118 -1.25 7.85 4.33
C PRO A 118 0.20 8.35 4.42
N VAL A 119 1.17 7.42 4.43
CA VAL A 119 2.60 7.73 4.52
C VAL A 119 3.25 8.15 3.19
N LEU A 120 2.52 7.97 2.08
CA LEU A 120 3.05 8.18 0.73
C LEU A 120 3.60 9.60 0.51
N ALA A 121 2.93 10.63 1.04
CA ALA A 121 3.39 12.02 0.94
C ALA A 121 4.80 12.21 1.52
N THR A 122 5.04 11.64 2.71
CA THR A 122 6.35 11.69 3.37
C THR A 122 7.41 10.93 2.58
N CYS A 123 7.06 9.77 2.04
CA CYS A 123 7.98 8.97 1.23
C CYS A 123 8.34 9.68 -0.08
N VAL A 124 7.35 10.21 -0.81
CA VAL A 124 7.58 10.96 -2.07
C VAL A 124 8.44 12.20 -1.82
N ARG A 125 8.19 12.95 -0.74
CA ARG A 125 9.06 14.07 -0.36
C ARG A 125 10.50 13.63 -0.13
N LYS A 126 10.71 12.53 0.61
CA LYS A 126 12.05 11.98 0.85
C LYS A 126 12.72 11.48 -0.43
N LEU A 127 11.97 10.84 -1.34
CA LEU A 127 12.48 10.46 -2.66
C LEU A 127 12.99 11.68 -3.44
N TRP A 128 12.19 12.74 -3.48
CA TRP A 128 12.55 13.99 -4.17
C TRP A 128 13.77 14.66 -3.55
N GLU A 129 13.84 14.78 -2.22
CA GLU A 129 14.95 15.38 -1.51
C GLU A 129 16.27 14.59 -1.65
N ALA A 130 16.20 13.26 -1.68
CA ALA A 130 17.37 12.38 -1.78
C ALA A 130 17.82 12.10 -3.22
N GLY A 131 16.90 12.25 -4.19
CA GLY A 131 17.15 11.93 -5.60
C GLY A 131 18.07 12.94 -6.28
N LYS A 132 18.70 12.46 -7.37
CA LYS A 132 19.46 13.32 -8.28
C LYS A 132 18.53 14.07 -9.25
N GLN A 133 17.23 13.82 -9.17
CA GLN A 133 16.18 14.42 -10.01
C GLN A 133 16.39 14.20 -11.51
N THR A 134 17.09 13.13 -11.88
CA THR A 134 17.37 12.75 -13.27
C THR A 134 16.44 11.70 -13.82
N SER A 135 15.68 11.04 -12.94
CA SER A 135 14.83 9.87 -13.28
C SER A 135 13.34 10.22 -13.35
N ILE A 136 12.97 11.47 -13.09
CA ILE A 136 11.59 11.97 -13.11
C ILE A 136 11.53 13.45 -13.51
N GLU A 137 10.53 13.79 -14.32
CA GLU A 137 10.27 15.17 -14.74
C GLU A 137 9.51 15.95 -13.67
N ASN A 138 9.80 17.24 -13.51
CA ASN A 138 9.11 18.10 -12.56
C ASN A 138 7.57 18.13 -12.75
N SER A 139 7.11 18.06 -14.00
CA SER A 139 5.69 17.97 -14.36
C SER A 139 5.05 16.72 -13.80
N GLU A 140 5.76 15.61 -13.82
CA GLU A 140 5.27 14.34 -13.30
C GLU A 140 5.25 14.33 -11.77
N VAL A 141 6.27 14.89 -11.11
CA VAL A 141 6.27 15.07 -9.65
C VAL A 141 5.07 15.90 -9.20
N LYS A 142 4.75 16.97 -9.94
CA LYS A 142 3.56 17.78 -9.68
C LYS A 142 2.28 16.95 -9.77
N LEU A 143 2.13 16.13 -10.80
CA LEU A 143 0.99 15.24 -10.94
C LEU A 143 0.89 14.23 -9.80
N ILE A 144 2.01 13.63 -9.37
CA ILE A 144 2.06 12.74 -8.20
C ILE A 144 1.59 13.48 -6.95
N CYS A 145 2.07 14.71 -6.72
CA CYS A 145 1.65 15.52 -5.57
C CYS A 145 0.15 15.84 -5.61
N GLU A 146 -0.41 16.16 -6.78
CA GLU A 146 -1.85 16.40 -6.95
C GLU A 146 -2.67 15.14 -6.63
N LYS A 147 -2.23 13.96 -7.07
CA LYS A 147 -2.86 12.69 -6.73
C LYS A 147 -2.82 12.39 -5.23
N ILE A 148 -1.68 12.61 -4.58
CA ILE A 148 -1.53 12.45 -3.14
C ILE A 148 -2.43 13.43 -2.38
N LEU A 149 -2.49 14.69 -2.81
CA LEU A 149 -3.36 15.68 -2.21
C LEU A 149 -4.83 15.31 -2.33
N ASN A 150 -5.26 14.73 -3.46
CA ASN A 150 -6.62 14.22 -3.64
C ASN A 150 -6.91 13.06 -2.68
N TRP A 151 -5.95 12.18 -2.44
CA TRP A 151 -6.10 11.12 -1.44
C TRP A 151 -6.24 11.67 -0.02
N HIS A 152 -5.43 12.69 0.37
CA HIS A 152 -5.58 13.34 1.67
C HIS A 152 -6.94 14.04 1.81
N ARG A 153 -7.45 14.69 0.74
CA ARG A 153 -8.80 15.28 0.73
C ARG A 153 -9.89 14.22 0.88
N TRP A 154 -9.70 13.04 0.28
CA TRP A 154 -10.61 11.92 0.45
C TRP A 154 -10.72 11.49 1.92
N PHE A 155 -9.64 11.46 2.70
CA PHE A 155 -9.72 11.19 4.13
C PHE A 155 -10.63 12.17 4.86
N TRP A 156 -10.53 13.46 4.57
CA TRP A 156 -11.41 14.45 5.18
C TRP A 156 -12.86 14.26 4.78
N SER A 157 -13.17 13.99 3.55
CA SER A 157 -14.54 13.83 3.07
C SER A 157 -15.17 12.48 3.43
N ALA A 158 -14.41 11.38 3.38
CA ALA A 158 -14.93 10.03 3.55
C ALA A 158 -14.72 9.46 4.95
N ARG A 159 -13.71 9.93 5.69
CA ARG A 159 -13.34 9.41 7.01
C ARG A 159 -13.51 10.41 8.15
N ASP A 160 -13.81 11.68 7.84
CA ASP A 160 -14.22 12.72 8.82
C ASP A 160 -15.36 13.59 8.28
N PRO A 161 -16.50 13.00 7.91
CA PRO A 161 -17.61 13.76 7.31
C PRO A 161 -18.25 14.77 8.27
N GLU A 162 -18.01 14.65 9.57
CA GLU A 162 -18.53 15.55 10.62
C GLU A 162 -17.56 16.68 10.95
N ASN A 163 -16.40 16.75 10.28
CA ASN A 163 -15.33 17.74 10.51
C ASN A 163 -14.86 17.80 11.98
N THR A 164 -14.68 16.65 12.59
CA THR A 164 -14.19 16.53 13.98
C THR A 164 -12.69 16.73 14.10
N GLY A 165 -11.96 16.67 12.99
CA GLY A 165 -10.48 16.65 12.93
C GLY A 165 -9.90 15.26 13.19
N LEU A 166 -10.73 14.23 13.32
CA LEU A 166 -10.33 12.84 13.58
C LEU A 166 -10.75 11.93 12.44
N VAL A 167 -9.77 11.34 11.77
CA VAL A 167 -9.99 10.36 10.71
C VAL A 167 -10.43 9.02 11.31
N ARG A 168 -11.58 8.51 10.89
CA ARG A 168 -12.11 7.21 11.31
C ARG A 168 -11.41 6.09 10.55
N VAL A 169 -11.16 4.99 11.25
CA VAL A 169 -10.76 3.71 10.67
C VAL A 169 -11.99 2.81 10.62
N LEU A 170 -12.40 2.39 9.44
CA LEU A 170 -13.59 1.56 9.21
C LEU A 170 -13.29 0.06 9.17
N HIS A 171 -12.06 -0.28 8.84
CA HIS A 171 -11.59 -1.67 8.78
C HIS A 171 -10.22 -1.78 9.47
N PRO A 172 -9.93 -2.83 10.25
CA PRO A 172 -8.65 -2.99 10.93
C PRO A 172 -7.43 -2.82 10.02
N TRP A 173 -7.52 -3.28 8.78
CA TRP A 173 -6.42 -3.20 7.80
C TRP A 173 -6.10 -1.77 7.35
N GLU A 174 -7.05 -0.83 7.46
CA GLU A 174 -6.76 0.59 7.18
C GLU A 174 -5.78 1.20 8.18
N SER A 175 -5.69 0.62 9.38
CA SER A 175 -4.79 1.10 10.44
C SER A 175 -3.33 0.72 10.24
N GLY A 176 -3.05 -0.32 9.44
CA GLY A 176 -1.74 -0.97 9.38
C GLY A 176 -1.37 -1.71 10.68
N MET A 177 -2.31 -1.80 11.63
CA MET A 177 -2.16 -2.47 12.94
C MET A 177 -3.31 -3.44 13.18
N ASP A 178 -3.60 -4.25 12.19
CA ASP A 178 -4.74 -5.17 12.15
C ASP A 178 -4.72 -6.25 13.24
N ASN A 179 -3.55 -6.57 13.79
CA ASN A 179 -3.38 -7.47 14.93
C ASN A 179 -3.33 -6.76 16.29
N SER A 180 -3.67 -5.47 16.37
CA SER A 180 -3.70 -4.76 17.65
C SER A 180 -4.81 -5.28 18.55
N PRO A 181 -4.55 -5.48 19.86
CA PRO A 181 -5.60 -5.81 20.84
C PRO A 181 -6.76 -4.81 20.89
N ALA A 182 -6.60 -3.61 20.36
CA ALA A 182 -7.68 -2.62 20.25
C ALA A 182 -8.86 -3.12 19.39
N TRP A 183 -8.63 -4.09 18.50
CA TRP A 183 -9.65 -4.68 17.65
C TRP A 183 -10.39 -5.89 18.26
N ASP A 184 -9.88 -6.45 19.37
CA ASP A 184 -10.42 -7.69 19.95
C ASP A 184 -11.90 -7.55 20.33
N GLU A 185 -12.26 -6.48 21.04
CA GLU A 185 -13.65 -6.25 21.45
C GLU A 185 -14.58 -5.90 20.26
N PRO A 186 -14.24 -4.97 19.34
CA PRO A 186 -15.05 -4.73 18.15
C PRO A 186 -15.23 -5.97 17.28
N LEU A 187 -14.16 -6.73 17.02
CA LEU A 187 -14.21 -7.92 16.17
C LEU A 187 -14.99 -9.08 16.81
N ALA A 188 -15.00 -9.20 18.13
CA ALA A 188 -15.83 -10.20 18.81
C ALA A 188 -17.34 -10.04 18.57
N ARG A 189 -17.77 -8.86 18.11
CA ARG A 189 -19.17 -8.55 17.74
C ARG A 189 -19.50 -8.86 16.29
N VAL A 190 -18.50 -9.13 15.46
CA VAL A 190 -18.70 -9.48 14.05
C VAL A 190 -19.03 -10.96 13.94
N PRO A 191 -20.18 -11.34 13.32
CA PRO A 191 -20.49 -12.73 13.08
C PRO A 191 -19.41 -13.38 12.21
N SER A 192 -18.73 -14.41 12.73
CA SER A 192 -17.82 -15.20 11.90
C SER A 192 -18.64 -16.07 10.94
N THR A 193 -18.32 -16.03 9.65
CA THR A 193 -18.83 -16.99 8.68
C THR A 193 -18.31 -18.39 9.04
N GLN A 194 -19.23 -19.25 9.46
CA GLN A 194 -18.94 -20.54 10.04
C GLN A 194 -18.34 -21.49 9.05
N ASN A 195 -17.19 -21.59 8.66
CA ASN A 195 -16.62 -22.82 8.04
C ASN A 195 -15.13 -22.74 7.66
N ALA A 196 -14.42 -21.73 8.02
CA ALA A 196 -12.98 -21.72 7.78
C ALA A 196 -12.23 -21.55 9.10
N SER A 197 -11.49 -22.57 9.49
CA SER A 197 -10.61 -22.57 10.67
C SER A 197 -9.49 -21.50 10.63
N TYR A 198 -9.50 -20.63 9.61
CA TYR A 198 -8.51 -19.59 9.36
C TYR A 198 -9.09 -18.26 8.92
N VAL A 199 -10.41 -18.09 8.84
CA VAL A 199 -11.01 -16.79 8.48
C VAL A 199 -10.96 -15.92 9.72
N ARG A 200 -10.12 -14.92 9.70
CA ARG A 200 -10.08 -13.87 10.70
C ARG A 200 -11.42 -13.14 10.67
N GLN A 201 -11.90 -12.71 11.84
CA GLN A 201 -13.17 -11.96 11.92
C GLN A 201 -13.15 -10.66 11.10
N ASP A 202 -11.97 -10.05 10.91
CA ASP A 202 -11.80 -8.88 10.06
C ASP A 202 -12.10 -9.15 8.57
N THR A 203 -11.87 -10.38 8.06
CA THR A 203 -12.25 -10.74 6.69
C THR A 203 -13.76 -10.84 6.47
N SER A 204 -14.53 -10.96 7.52
CA SER A 204 -16.02 -10.93 7.44
C SER A 204 -16.58 -9.52 7.27
N LEU A 205 -15.72 -8.50 7.25
CA LEU A 205 -16.10 -7.10 7.00
C LEU A 205 -15.96 -6.71 5.52
N ILE A 206 -15.48 -7.60 4.68
CA ILE A 206 -15.35 -7.46 3.23
C ILE A 206 -16.57 -8.08 2.56
#